data_1c4e0487c6a3bd3305dfe6ecadcd180c
#
_entry.id   1c4e0487c6a3bd3305dfe6ecadcd180c
#
_cell.length_a   1.000
_cell.length_b   1.000
_cell.length_c   1.000
_cell.angle_alpha   90.00
_cell.angle_beta   90.00
_cell.angle_gamma   90.00
#
_symmetry.space_group_name_H-M   'P 1'
#
loop_
_entity.id
_entity.type
_entity.pdbx_description
1 polymer ?
#
loop_
_entity_poly.entity_id
_entity_poly.type
_entity_poly.pdbx_seq_one_letter_code
_entity_poly.pdbx_strand_id
1 'polypeptide(L)'
;FLNYFSTTLNADWPQFLGPQRNGIADKSTQIKIPNATGEFSQLWKISAGDGHAGPVVVDQKVLLHHRYGDEEILEAFDSNTGKSIWKNSHPCRHSGSYDRNLGTKSTPTVHDGKVYAYGIGGMLSCTNLNTGENLWNIDTARQFQTAKGFFGRCSSPLVYNGLVMLNLGGRHGGKGAGVAAFDCNTG
;
A
#
# COMPACT_ATOMS: atom_id res chain seq x y z
N PHE A 1 20.67 -5.27 -38.08
CA PHE A 1 20.27 -4.55 -36.86
C PHE A 1 19.34 -5.49 -36.08
N LEU A 2 19.87 -6.18 -35.06
CA LEU A 2 19.10 -6.95 -34.10
C LEU A 2 18.56 -5.97 -33.06
N ASN A 3 17.26 -5.69 -33.08
CA ASN A 3 16.56 -5.04 -31.97
C ASN A 3 16.51 -6.01 -30.81
N TYR A 4 17.37 -5.83 -29.82
CA TYR A 4 17.19 -6.41 -28.50
C TYR A 4 16.00 -5.73 -27.85
N PHE A 5 14.82 -6.33 -27.92
CA PHE A 5 13.76 -6.02 -26.97
C PHE A 5 14.22 -6.54 -25.62
N SER A 6 14.73 -5.68 -24.79
CA SER A 6 14.87 -5.94 -23.36
C SER A 6 13.46 -6.06 -22.79
N THR A 7 12.93 -7.26 -22.75
CA THR A 7 11.77 -7.55 -21.92
C THR A 7 12.26 -7.49 -20.47
N THR A 8 12.14 -6.33 -19.85
CA THR A 8 12.20 -6.26 -18.40
C THR A 8 11.03 -7.10 -17.89
N LEU A 9 11.34 -8.27 -17.36
CA LEU A 9 10.38 -9.09 -16.64
C LEU A 9 10.01 -8.31 -15.37
N ASN A 10 8.93 -7.56 -15.45
CA ASN A 10 8.36 -6.88 -14.29
C ASN A 10 7.67 -7.94 -13.44
N ALA A 11 8.32 -8.34 -12.36
CA ALA A 11 7.70 -9.13 -11.31
C ALA A 11 6.87 -8.20 -10.43
N ASP A 12 5.71 -7.76 -10.93
CA ASP A 12 4.83 -6.89 -10.17
C ASP A 12 4.23 -7.62 -8.98
N TRP A 13 4.22 -6.95 -7.82
CA TRP A 13 3.58 -7.38 -6.58
C TRP A 13 2.65 -6.27 -6.10
N PRO A 14 1.48 -6.09 -6.75
CA PRO A 14 0.69 -4.85 -6.66
C PRO A 14 -0.17 -4.72 -5.40
N GLN A 15 -0.23 -5.75 -4.56
CA GLN A 15 -1.12 -5.77 -3.39
C GLN A 15 -0.69 -6.81 -2.36
N PHE A 16 -1.35 -6.82 -1.22
CA PHE A 16 -1.18 -7.84 -0.18
C PHE A 16 -1.36 -9.25 -0.77
N LEU A 17 -0.39 -10.13 -0.54
CA LEU A 17 -0.30 -11.49 -1.08
C LEU A 17 -0.17 -11.57 -2.62
N GLY A 18 0.27 -10.49 -3.28
CA GLY A 18 0.63 -10.47 -4.69
C GLY A 18 -0.56 -10.40 -5.67
N PRO A 19 -0.30 -10.59 -6.97
CA PRO A 19 -1.27 -10.32 -8.03
C PRO A 19 -2.61 -11.04 -7.86
N GLN A 20 -2.59 -12.27 -7.36
CA GLN A 20 -3.77 -13.10 -7.16
C GLN A 20 -4.17 -13.26 -5.69
N ARG A 21 -3.56 -12.50 -4.76
CA ARG A 21 -3.79 -12.56 -3.30
C ARG A 21 -3.63 -13.97 -2.70
N ASN A 22 -2.76 -14.77 -3.24
CA ASN A 22 -2.52 -16.16 -2.81
C ASN A 22 -1.08 -16.40 -2.31
N GLY A 23 -0.23 -15.36 -2.29
CA GLY A 23 1.17 -15.44 -1.88
C GLY A 23 2.08 -16.13 -2.89
N ILE A 24 1.60 -16.34 -4.13
CA ILE A 24 2.34 -17.05 -5.17
C ILE A 24 2.75 -16.05 -6.25
N ALA A 25 4.05 -15.98 -6.54
CA ALA A 25 4.55 -15.22 -7.67
C ALA A 25 4.15 -15.87 -9.00
N ASP A 26 4.01 -15.06 -10.06
CA ASP A 26 3.74 -15.57 -11.38
C ASP A 26 4.84 -16.54 -11.81
N LYS A 27 4.48 -17.61 -12.55
CA LYS A 27 5.43 -18.63 -13.04
C LYS A 27 6.50 -18.05 -13.98
N SER A 28 6.21 -16.93 -14.62
CA SER A 28 7.18 -16.19 -15.44
C SER A 28 8.20 -15.42 -14.61
N THR A 29 7.96 -15.21 -13.31
CA THR A 29 8.88 -14.55 -12.40
C THR A 29 10.10 -15.41 -12.16
N GLN A 30 11.21 -15.06 -12.80
CA GLN A 30 12.49 -15.73 -12.56
C GLN A 30 13.14 -15.12 -11.30
N ILE A 31 13.01 -15.81 -10.19
CA ILE A 31 13.79 -15.49 -9.00
C ILE A 31 15.20 -16.04 -9.24
N LYS A 32 16.17 -15.15 -9.40
CA LYS A 32 17.58 -15.55 -9.40
C LYS A 32 17.94 -15.99 -7.99
N ILE A 33 18.04 -17.30 -7.77
CA ILE A 33 18.57 -17.83 -6.52
C ILE A 33 20.05 -17.42 -6.45
N PRO A 34 20.53 -16.92 -5.30
CA PRO A 34 21.93 -16.57 -5.14
C PRO A 34 22.82 -17.75 -5.51
N ASN A 35 24.04 -17.46 -5.93
CA ASN A 35 25.08 -18.46 -6.15
C ASN A 35 25.29 -19.34 -4.89
N ALA A 36 26.17 -20.32 -4.96
CA ALA A 36 26.39 -21.35 -3.93
C ALA A 36 26.66 -20.82 -2.49
N THR A 37 26.94 -19.53 -2.30
CA THR A 37 27.11 -18.87 -0.99
C THR A 37 25.79 -18.42 -0.37
N GLY A 38 24.67 -18.41 -1.12
CA GLY A 38 23.35 -18.04 -0.60
C GLY A 38 23.17 -16.54 -0.29
N GLU A 39 24.10 -15.69 -0.69
CA GLU A 39 24.06 -14.26 -0.39
C GLU A 39 23.35 -13.46 -1.47
N PHE A 40 22.40 -12.61 -1.07
CA PHE A 40 21.78 -11.61 -1.93
C PHE A 40 22.59 -10.30 -1.89
N SER A 41 22.78 -9.68 -3.05
CA SER A 41 23.37 -8.36 -3.12
C SER A 41 22.33 -7.31 -2.70
N GLN A 42 22.67 -6.49 -1.71
CA GLN A 42 21.85 -5.32 -1.37
C GLN A 42 22.04 -4.25 -2.45
N LEU A 43 20.97 -3.90 -3.19
CA LEU A 43 21.03 -2.83 -4.18
C LEU A 43 21.02 -1.46 -3.54
N TRP A 44 20.12 -1.25 -2.57
CA TRP A 44 20.00 0.01 -1.83
C TRP A 44 19.35 -0.22 -0.46
N LYS A 45 19.39 0.81 0.36
CA LYS A 45 18.76 0.85 1.68
C LYS A 45 18.24 2.26 1.95
N ILE A 46 17.02 2.37 2.47
CA ILE A 46 16.42 3.62 2.90
C ILE A 46 16.04 3.54 4.38
N SER A 47 15.91 4.70 5.01
CA SER A 47 15.25 4.81 6.31
C SER A 47 13.77 5.06 6.06
N ALA A 48 12.91 4.31 6.73
CA ALA A 48 11.46 4.48 6.71
C ALA A 48 10.95 4.78 8.12
N GLY A 49 9.77 5.37 8.21
CA GLY A 49 9.07 5.57 9.48
C GLY A 49 8.44 4.27 10.00
N ASP A 50 7.67 4.39 11.07
CA ASP A 50 6.96 3.29 11.69
C ASP A 50 5.94 2.66 10.74
N GLY A 51 5.78 1.34 10.83
CA GLY A 51 4.78 0.58 10.08
C GLY A 51 5.05 -0.91 10.04
N HIS A 52 3.99 -1.65 9.70
CA HIS A 52 4.03 -3.08 9.39
C HIS A 52 3.43 -3.36 8.00
N ALA A 53 3.12 -2.29 7.24
CA ALA A 53 2.64 -2.42 5.87
C ALA A 53 3.72 -3.06 4.99
N GLY A 54 3.37 -4.09 4.23
CA GLY A 54 4.26 -4.65 3.22
C GLY A 54 4.46 -3.66 2.07
N PRO A 55 5.69 -3.57 1.51
CA PRO A 55 5.88 -2.83 0.27
C PRO A 55 5.17 -3.53 -0.89
N VAL A 56 4.77 -2.74 -1.90
CA VAL A 56 4.31 -3.25 -3.18
C VAL A 56 5.22 -2.77 -4.30
N VAL A 57 5.32 -3.55 -5.35
CA VAL A 57 6.21 -3.25 -6.49
C VAL A 57 5.39 -3.28 -7.77
N VAL A 58 5.39 -2.18 -8.50
CA VAL A 58 4.69 -2.05 -9.79
C VAL A 58 5.44 -1.05 -10.68
N ASP A 59 5.59 -1.36 -11.95
CA ASP A 59 6.19 -0.45 -12.94
C ASP A 59 7.51 0.16 -12.47
N GLN A 60 8.43 -0.67 -11.98
CA GLN A 60 9.75 -0.24 -11.45
C GLN A 60 9.67 0.75 -10.27
N LYS A 61 8.53 0.81 -9.58
CA LYS A 61 8.34 1.59 -8.36
C LYS A 61 8.15 0.65 -7.17
N VAL A 62 8.81 0.96 -6.07
CA VAL A 62 8.53 0.37 -4.75
C VAL A 62 7.70 1.38 -3.98
N LEU A 63 6.48 0.98 -3.59
CA LEU A 63 5.57 1.81 -2.81
C LEU A 63 5.59 1.34 -1.36
N LEU A 64 5.78 2.28 -0.45
CA LEU A 64 5.75 2.03 0.98
C LEU A 64 4.79 2.98 1.66
N HIS A 65 3.94 2.43 2.53
CA HIS A 65 3.05 3.19 3.39
C HIS A 65 3.58 3.11 4.82
N HIS A 66 4.02 4.23 5.38
CA HIS A 66 4.66 4.32 6.69
C HIS A 66 4.26 5.60 7.43
N ARG A 67 4.74 5.79 8.65
CA ARG A 67 4.40 6.97 9.47
C ARG A 67 5.63 7.59 10.10
N TYR A 68 5.75 8.92 10.00
CA TYR A 68 6.67 9.73 10.78
C TYR A 68 5.89 10.69 11.68
N GLY A 69 6.07 10.59 12.99
CA GLY A 69 5.37 11.43 13.94
C GLY A 69 3.85 11.37 13.75
N ASP A 70 3.22 12.49 13.44
CA ASP A 70 1.78 12.61 13.22
C ASP A 70 1.38 12.61 11.73
N GLU A 71 2.22 12.08 10.85
CA GLU A 71 1.92 11.97 9.41
C GLU A 71 2.04 10.53 8.92
N GLU A 72 0.99 10.02 8.28
CA GLU A 72 1.02 8.83 7.45
C GLU A 72 1.47 9.20 6.05
N ILE A 73 2.41 8.43 5.50
CA ILE A 73 3.11 8.76 4.28
C ILE A 73 3.03 7.57 3.33
N LEU A 74 2.49 7.82 2.15
CA LEU A 74 2.61 6.93 1.00
C LEU A 74 3.73 7.46 0.11
N GLU A 75 4.77 6.68 -0.08
CA GLU A 75 5.96 7.11 -0.83
C GLU A 75 6.31 6.08 -1.89
N ALA A 76 6.68 6.57 -3.08
CA ALA A 76 7.18 5.76 -4.18
C ALA A 76 8.68 5.97 -4.37
N PHE A 77 9.40 4.87 -4.52
CA PHE A 77 10.83 4.84 -4.76
C PHE A 77 11.12 4.15 -6.09
N ASP A 78 12.14 4.60 -6.78
CA ASP A 78 12.70 3.89 -7.93
C ASP A 78 13.28 2.53 -7.48
N SER A 79 12.84 1.45 -8.08
CA SER A 79 13.20 0.09 -7.66
C SER A 79 14.68 -0.24 -7.84
N ASN A 80 15.39 0.45 -8.71
CA ASN A 80 16.81 0.20 -8.99
C ASN A 80 17.73 1.02 -8.08
N THR A 81 17.30 2.22 -7.69
CA THR A 81 18.17 3.18 -6.99
C THR A 81 17.74 3.50 -5.57
N GLY A 82 16.48 3.17 -5.18
CA GLY A 82 15.90 3.57 -3.90
C GLY A 82 15.65 5.07 -3.77
N LYS A 83 15.79 5.86 -4.84
CA LYS A 83 15.49 7.29 -4.79
C LYS A 83 13.99 7.52 -4.74
N SER A 84 13.56 8.44 -3.87
CA SER A 84 12.16 8.87 -3.80
C SER A 84 11.75 9.54 -5.11
N ILE A 85 10.63 9.09 -5.68
CA ILE A 85 10.02 9.64 -6.90
C ILE A 85 8.97 10.67 -6.51
N TRP A 86 8.07 10.29 -5.60
CA TRP A 86 7.04 11.16 -5.05
C TRP A 86 6.65 10.71 -3.64
N LYS A 87 6.01 11.62 -2.93
CA LYS A 87 5.54 11.45 -1.57
C LYS A 87 4.21 12.13 -1.36
N ASN A 88 3.26 11.43 -0.76
CA ASN A 88 1.96 11.95 -0.37
C ASN A 88 1.75 11.69 1.12
N SER A 89 1.32 12.68 1.90
CA SER A 89 1.14 12.53 3.34
C SER A 89 -0.22 13.02 3.81
N HIS A 90 -0.69 12.42 4.90
CA HIS A 90 -1.91 12.79 5.59
C HIS A 90 -1.67 12.90 7.10
N PRO A 91 -2.26 13.91 7.78
CA PRO A 91 -2.21 13.97 9.22
C PRO A 91 -2.85 12.73 9.86
N CYS A 92 -2.19 12.15 10.83
CA CYS A 92 -2.68 10.99 11.56
C CYS A 92 -2.42 11.14 13.06
N ARG A 93 -3.49 11.20 13.85
CA ARG A 93 -3.44 11.19 15.32
C ARG A 93 -3.87 9.83 15.84
N HIS A 94 -3.01 8.84 15.73
CA HIS A 94 -3.23 7.52 16.33
C HIS A 94 -2.30 7.33 17.52
N SER A 95 -2.86 6.88 18.64
CA SER A 95 -2.13 6.49 19.83
C SER A 95 -2.56 5.09 20.24
N GLY A 96 -1.60 4.20 20.41
CA GLY A 96 -1.82 2.85 20.91
C GLY A 96 -1.21 2.68 22.29
N SER A 97 -1.82 1.86 23.13
CA SER A 97 -1.32 1.58 24.49
C SER A 97 -0.39 0.37 24.55
N TYR A 98 -0.47 -0.54 23.59
CA TYR A 98 0.27 -1.81 23.59
C TYR A 98 1.33 -1.91 22.49
N ASP A 99 1.09 -1.33 21.32
CA ASP A 99 2.03 -1.37 20.21
C ASP A 99 2.86 -0.08 20.19
N ARG A 100 4.17 -0.21 20.33
CA ARG A 100 5.10 0.91 20.21
C ARG A 100 5.24 1.38 18.76
N ASN A 101 4.95 0.50 17.79
CA ASN A 101 4.92 0.86 16.39
C ASN A 101 3.53 1.38 16.03
N LEU A 102 3.41 2.70 16.01
CA LEU A 102 2.16 3.44 15.74
C LEU A 102 1.95 3.70 14.24
N GLY A 103 2.71 3.06 13.39
CA GLY A 103 2.65 3.25 11.95
C GLY A 103 1.58 2.40 11.25
N THR A 104 1.52 2.56 9.94
CA THR A 104 0.53 1.91 9.08
C THR A 104 0.67 0.39 9.08
N LYS A 105 -0.43 -0.33 8.95
CA LYS A 105 -0.46 -1.81 8.96
C LYS A 105 -1.08 -2.39 7.69
N SER A 106 -1.73 -1.56 6.90
CA SER A 106 -2.39 -1.94 5.67
C SER A 106 -1.42 -1.82 4.50
N THR A 107 -1.20 -2.90 3.78
CA THR A 107 -0.44 -2.90 2.53
C THR A 107 -1.25 -2.15 1.46
N PRO A 108 -0.67 -1.21 0.72
CA PRO A 108 -1.34 -0.53 -0.39
C PRO A 108 -1.77 -1.51 -1.47
N THR A 109 -2.71 -1.10 -2.30
CA THR A 109 -3.12 -1.84 -3.51
C THR A 109 -2.99 -0.94 -4.72
N VAL A 110 -2.32 -1.43 -5.76
CA VAL A 110 -2.20 -0.74 -7.06
C VAL A 110 -3.14 -1.39 -8.06
N HIS A 111 -3.95 -0.57 -8.73
CA HIS A 111 -4.84 -1.02 -9.79
C HIS A 111 -5.13 0.13 -10.77
N ASP A 112 -5.04 -0.12 -12.07
CA ASP A 112 -5.30 0.83 -13.16
C ASP A 112 -4.64 2.20 -12.96
N GLY A 113 -3.32 2.20 -12.68
CA GLY A 113 -2.53 3.42 -12.51
C GLY A 113 -2.85 4.22 -11.24
N LYS A 114 -3.60 3.65 -10.31
CA LYS A 114 -3.96 4.25 -9.02
C LYS A 114 -3.44 3.42 -7.86
N VAL A 115 -3.12 4.10 -6.77
CA VAL A 115 -2.68 3.49 -5.51
C VAL A 115 -3.72 3.77 -4.44
N TYR A 116 -4.27 2.72 -3.86
CA TYR A 116 -5.22 2.81 -2.75
C TYR A 116 -4.50 2.45 -1.46
N ALA A 117 -4.47 3.38 -0.51
CA ALA A 117 -3.85 3.20 0.78
C ALA A 117 -4.84 3.46 1.91
N TYR A 118 -4.80 2.63 2.95
CA TYR A 118 -5.65 2.77 4.12
C TYR A 118 -4.80 2.97 5.37
N GLY A 119 -4.90 4.15 5.95
CA GLY A 119 -4.12 4.55 7.10
C GLY A 119 -4.65 4.00 8.43
N ILE A 120 -3.77 3.91 9.43
CA ILE A 120 -4.12 3.48 10.79
C ILE A 120 -5.11 4.46 11.44
N GLY A 121 -5.06 5.75 11.04
CA GLY A 121 -5.99 6.80 11.43
C GLY A 121 -7.38 6.62 10.82
N GLY A 122 -7.53 5.83 9.77
CA GLY A 122 -8.79 5.59 9.07
C GLY A 122 -8.98 6.41 7.79
N MET A 123 -7.93 7.04 7.30
CA MET A 123 -7.95 7.69 5.99
C MET A 123 -7.78 6.65 4.89
N LEU A 124 -8.76 6.53 4.00
CA LEU A 124 -8.63 5.85 2.71
C LEU A 124 -8.27 6.89 1.66
N SER A 125 -7.17 6.68 0.98
CA SER A 125 -6.69 7.58 -0.08
C SER A 125 -6.56 6.86 -1.41
N CYS A 126 -6.79 7.59 -2.49
CA CYS A 126 -6.47 7.21 -3.86
C CYS A 126 -5.47 8.21 -4.44
N THR A 127 -4.36 7.70 -4.93
CA THR A 127 -3.24 8.51 -5.43
C THR A 127 -2.87 8.04 -6.83
N ASN A 128 -2.52 8.95 -7.73
CA ASN A 128 -1.99 8.60 -9.04
C ASN A 128 -0.62 7.92 -8.90
N LEU A 129 -0.46 6.73 -9.47
CA LEU A 129 0.76 5.92 -9.36
C LEU A 129 2.01 6.63 -9.89
N ASN A 130 1.87 7.43 -10.94
CA ASN A 130 3.01 8.03 -11.62
C ASN A 130 3.40 9.39 -11.03
N THR A 131 2.41 10.19 -10.64
CA THR A 131 2.64 11.58 -10.20
C THR A 131 2.64 11.76 -8.69
N GLY A 132 2.04 10.83 -7.93
CA GLY A 132 1.80 10.99 -6.49
C GLY A 132 0.66 11.98 -6.18
N GLU A 133 -0.05 12.47 -7.19
CA GLU A 133 -1.20 13.35 -7.01
C GLU A 133 -2.32 12.63 -6.26
N ASN A 134 -2.86 13.27 -5.22
CA ASN A 134 -4.03 12.78 -4.52
C ASN A 134 -5.27 12.99 -5.39
N LEU A 135 -5.97 11.91 -5.73
CA LEU A 135 -7.17 11.94 -6.56
C LEU A 135 -8.43 12.11 -5.68
N TRP A 136 -8.51 11.40 -4.57
CA TRP A 136 -9.57 11.53 -3.59
C TRP A 136 -9.17 10.91 -2.23
N ASN A 137 -9.86 11.34 -1.16
CA ASN A 137 -9.69 10.84 0.20
C ASN A 137 -11.03 10.67 0.90
N ILE A 138 -11.13 9.65 1.76
CA ILE A 138 -12.29 9.40 2.61
C ILE A 138 -11.81 9.18 4.06
N ASP A 139 -12.27 10.02 4.97
CA ASP A 139 -12.11 9.80 6.40
C ASP A 139 -13.16 8.79 6.89
N THR A 140 -12.81 7.52 6.82
CA THR A 140 -13.72 6.43 7.23
C THR A 140 -13.93 6.43 8.75
N ALA A 141 -12.99 6.94 9.52
CA ALA A 141 -13.13 7.03 10.97
C ALA A 141 -14.30 7.93 11.34
N ARG A 142 -14.42 9.05 10.65
CA ARG A 142 -15.50 10.02 10.84
C ARG A 142 -16.80 9.56 10.19
N GLN A 143 -16.73 9.13 8.92
CA GLN A 143 -17.93 8.81 8.13
C GLN A 143 -18.64 7.55 8.61
N PHE A 144 -17.88 6.53 9.02
CA PHE A 144 -18.41 5.22 9.44
C PHE A 144 -18.25 4.98 10.95
N GLN A 145 -17.81 5.94 11.71
CA GLN A 145 -17.60 5.80 13.17
C GLN A 145 -16.78 4.53 13.49
N THR A 146 -15.75 4.26 12.68
CA THR A 146 -14.96 3.04 12.83
C THR A 146 -14.18 3.07 14.15
N ALA A 147 -14.24 1.99 14.91
CA ALA A 147 -13.47 1.85 16.13
C ALA A 147 -11.96 1.86 15.81
N LYS A 148 -11.14 2.38 16.73
CA LYS A 148 -9.69 2.35 16.58
C LYS A 148 -9.13 0.92 16.52
N GLY A 149 -9.86 -0.05 17.08
CA GLY A 149 -9.37 -1.41 17.24
C GLY A 149 -8.17 -1.49 18.21
N PHE A 150 -7.74 -2.68 18.54
CA PHE A 150 -6.61 -2.91 19.42
C PHE A 150 -5.28 -2.52 18.74
N PHE A 151 -5.12 -2.89 17.48
CA PHE A 151 -3.92 -2.62 16.67
C PHE A 151 -4.09 -1.46 15.67
N GLY A 152 -5.16 -0.70 15.77
CA GLY A 152 -5.54 0.30 14.77
C GLY A 152 -6.37 -0.28 13.62
N ARG A 153 -6.52 0.48 12.55
CA ARG A 153 -7.23 0.07 11.34
C ARG A 153 -6.25 -0.59 10.38
N CYS A 154 -6.44 -1.87 10.07
CA CYS A 154 -5.41 -2.71 9.43
C CYS A 154 -5.88 -3.40 8.13
N SER A 155 -7.03 -3.01 7.57
CA SER A 155 -7.57 -3.63 6.36
C SER A 155 -6.80 -3.20 5.12
N SER A 156 -6.07 -4.10 4.46
CA SER A 156 -5.50 -3.82 3.15
C SER A 156 -6.61 -3.73 2.10
N PRO A 157 -6.65 -2.67 1.26
CA PRO A 157 -7.71 -2.49 0.26
C PRO A 157 -7.78 -3.67 -0.71
N LEU A 158 -8.99 -4.08 -1.07
CA LEU A 158 -9.26 -5.02 -2.14
C LEU A 158 -9.96 -4.27 -3.28
N VAL A 159 -9.39 -4.31 -4.48
CA VAL A 159 -10.01 -3.73 -5.67
C VAL A 159 -10.62 -4.84 -6.51
N TYR A 160 -11.90 -4.68 -6.83
CA TYR A 160 -12.64 -5.61 -7.69
C TYR A 160 -13.83 -4.92 -8.36
N ASN A 161 -14.01 -5.12 -9.66
CA ASN A 161 -15.12 -4.55 -10.46
C ASN A 161 -15.34 -3.05 -10.25
N GLY A 162 -14.28 -2.24 -10.29
CA GLY A 162 -14.37 -0.79 -10.14
C GLY A 162 -14.65 -0.31 -8.70
N LEU A 163 -14.59 -1.19 -7.73
CA LEU A 163 -14.82 -0.89 -6.32
C LEU A 163 -13.58 -1.17 -5.46
N VAL A 164 -13.30 -0.28 -4.52
CA VAL A 164 -12.33 -0.46 -3.44
C VAL A 164 -13.07 -0.93 -2.19
N MET A 165 -12.76 -2.11 -1.70
CA MET A 165 -13.42 -2.71 -0.55
C MET A 165 -12.50 -2.75 0.66
N LEU A 166 -13.07 -2.42 1.83
CA LEU A 166 -12.41 -2.44 3.13
C LEU A 166 -13.28 -3.12 4.18
N ASN A 167 -12.64 -3.85 5.08
CA ASN A 167 -13.26 -4.22 6.35
C ASN A 167 -13.11 -3.04 7.32
N LEU A 168 -14.20 -2.39 7.66
CA LEU A 168 -14.21 -1.18 8.49
C LEU A 168 -14.55 -1.45 9.96
N GLY A 169 -15.46 -2.38 10.24
CA GLY A 169 -15.94 -2.64 11.59
C GLY A 169 -16.65 -1.45 12.23
N GLY A 170 -17.32 -0.61 11.43
CA GLY A 170 -17.94 0.64 11.86
C GLY A 170 -19.47 0.62 11.82
N ARG A 171 -20.05 1.83 11.76
CA ARG A 171 -21.50 2.07 11.65
C ARG A 171 -21.76 3.20 10.65
N HIS A 172 -22.85 3.07 9.90
CA HIS A 172 -23.31 4.11 8.99
C HIS A 172 -24.85 4.18 9.01
N GLY A 173 -25.41 5.37 9.15
CA GLY A 173 -26.87 5.55 9.21
C GLY A 173 -27.55 4.72 10.30
N GLY A 174 -26.90 4.51 11.46
CA GLY A 174 -27.43 3.71 12.57
C GLY A 174 -27.28 2.18 12.38
N LYS A 175 -26.79 1.71 11.24
CA LYS A 175 -26.59 0.29 10.92
C LYS A 175 -25.12 -0.11 11.03
N GLY A 176 -24.83 -1.39 11.23
CA GLY A 176 -23.48 -1.91 11.18
C GLY A 176 -22.87 -1.77 9.77
N ALA A 177 -21.61 -1.34 9.70
CA ALA A 177 -20.81 -1.23 8.48
C ALA A 177 -19.55 -2.09 8.65
N GLY A 178 -19.70 -3.42 8.60
CA GLY A 178 -18.58 -4.36 8.72
C GLY A 178 -17.64 -4.24 7.52
N VAL A 179 -18.20 -4.23 6.33
CA VAL A 179 -17.48 -4.02 5.05
C VAL A 179 -18.12 -2.84 4.33
N ALA A 180 -17.30 -2.01 3.72
CA ALA A 180 -17.75 -0.95 2.80
C ALA A 180 -17.01 -1.04 1.47
N ALA A 181 -17.67 -0.59 0.41
CA ALA A 181 -17.14 -0.49 -0.92
C ALA A 181 -17.27 0.96 -1.42
N PHE A 182 -16.25 1.44 -2.09
CA PHE A 182 -16.11 2.80 -2.59
C PHE A 182 -15.83 2.73 -4.09
N ASP A 183 -16.33 3.68 -4.88
CA ASP A 183 -16.02 3.76 -6.29
C ASP A 183 -14.52 4.06 -6.50
N CYS A 184 -13.87 3.34 -7.41
CA CYS A 184 -12.43 3.50 -7.66
C CYS A 184 -12.03 4.89 -8.18
N ASN A 185 -12.96 5.63 -8.79
CA ASN A 185 -12.69 6.93 -9.40
C ASN A 185 -13.08 8.11 -8.52
N THR A 186 -14.13 7.96 -7.74
CA THR A 186 -14.72 9.07 -6.98
C THR A 186 -14.65 8.92 -5.46
N GLY A 187 -14.41 7.71 -5.00
CA GLY A 187 -14.42 7.37 -3.57
C GLY A 187 -15.79 7.02 -3.00
#